data_2b86423ad93ff8b3a62957b7f1160ed6
#
_entry.id   2b86423ad93ff8b3a62957b7f1160ed6
#
_cell.length_a   1.000
_cell.length_b   1.000
_cell.length_c   1.000
_cell.angle_alpha   90.00
_cell.angle_beta   90.00
_cell.angle_gamma   90.00
#
_symmetry.space_group_name_H-M   'P 1'
#
loop_
_entity.id
_entity.type
_entity.pdbx_description
1 polymer ?
#
loop_
_entity_poly.entity_id
_entity_poly.type
_entity_poly.pdbx_seq_one_letter_code
_entity_poly.pdbx_strand_id
1 'polypeptide(L)'
;MVTTDALTPYPSRLVLAYVDESYTSDRFYLGAVVVDGAAAERIEEGLDAIVRDYAGRFGLSPSTELHGNPLFQGKDMWNDVPTRARINVYERAMEVVGASGARVVLRGMNVRRQRERYTDPHPPHEVVLGHLLERVNDCARRAGAHALVVADEVHTQERHRTNFRDFRTGGTPGYRSTTLPQLIDTIHFAPSHHSRLLQAADLVTFLHRRRATHPERDARAQAANDAIWSHITPVVDHELCWEP
;
A
#
# COMPACT_ATOMS: atom_id res chain seq x y z
N MET A 1 -45.08 -26.76 -0.29
CA MET A 1 -44.86 -25.62 -1.18
C MET A 1 -43.70 -24.85 -0.54
N VAL A 2 -42.45 -25.16 -0.93
CA VAL A 2 -41.23 -24.54 -0.39
C VAL A 2 -41.02 -23.26 -1.20
N THR A 3 -41.27 -22.12 -0.59
CA THR A 3 -40.90 -20.81 -1.17
C THR A 3 -39.38 -20.75 -1.30
N THR A 4 -38.89 -20.84 -2.51
CA THR A 4 -37.51 -20.49 -2.87
C THR A 4 -37.34 -18.99 -2.57
N ASP A 5 -36.83 -18.68 -1.42
CA ASP A 5 -36.29 -17.34 -1.15
C ASP A 5 -35.23 -17.06 -2.23
N ALA A 6 -35.56 -16.14 -3.12
CA ALA A 6 -34.64 -15.67 -4.14
C ALA A 6 -33.44 -15.07 -3.40
N LEU A 7 -32.31 -15.78 -3.40
CA LEU A 7 -31.04 -15.26 -2.96
C LEU A 7 -30.84 -13.93 -3.68
N THR A 8 -30.97 -12.83 -2.94
CA THR A 8 -30.52 -11.52 -3.42
C THR A 8 -29.08 -11.72 -3.90
N PRO A 9 -28.78 -11.43 -5.18
CA PRO A 9 -27.41 -11.63 -5.64
C PRO A 9 -26.52 -10.75 -4.78
N TYR A 10 -25.62 -11.37 -3.99
CA TYR A 10 -24.54 -10.63 -3.34
C TYR A 10 -23.88 -9.78 -4.42
N PRO A 11 -23.57 -8.51 -4.14
CA PRO A 11 -22.81 -7.72 -5.08
C PRO A 11 -21.50 -8.47 -5.35
N SER A 12 -21.44 -9.09 -6.52
CA SER A 12 -20.35 -10.00 -6.92
C SER A 12 -19.05 -9.26 -7.26
N ARG A 13 -18.93 -8.00 -6.81
CA ARG A 13 -17.76 -7.18 -7.09
C ARG A 13 -16.63 -7.55 -6.12
N LEU A 14 -15.49 -7.90 -6.68
CA LEU A 14 -14.26 -8.16 -5.94
C LEU A 14 -13.26 -7.06 -6.23
N VAL A 15 -12.61 -6.58 -5.19
CA VAL A 15 -11.43 -5.70 -5.28
C VAL A 15 -10.23 -6.38 -4.61
N LEU A 16 -9.04 -6.00 -5.03
CA LEU A 16 -7.79 -6.46 -4.47
C LEU A 16 -7.15 -5.29 -3.71
N ALA A 17 -6.63 -5.55 -2.52
CA ALA A 17 -5.90 -4.57 -1.72
C ALA A 17 -4.44 -5.03 -1.60
N TYR A 18 -3.55 -4.38 -2.34
CA TYR A 18 -2.11 -4.63 -2.30
C TYR A 18 -1.46 -3.78 -1.22
N VAL A 19 -0.79 -4.43 -0.27
CA VAL A 19 -0.29 -3.82 0.96
C VAL A 19 1.21 -3.94 1.06
N ASP A 20 1.87 -2.83 1.41
CA ASP A 20 3.29 -2.81 1.71
C ASP A 20 3.61 -1.84 2.85
N GLU A 21 4.81 -1.98 3.45
CA GLU A 21 5.26 -1.24 4.61
C GLU A 21 6.40 -0.26 4.30
N SER A 22 6.46 0.83 5.06
CA SER A 22 7.63 1.71 5.07
C SER A 22 7.82 2.31 6.46
N TYR A 23 9.03 2.23 7.02
CA TYR A 23 9.27 2.64 8.40
C TYR A 23 10.63 3.30 8.64
N THR A 24 10.72 3.94 9.78
CA THR A 24 11.95 4.40 10.43
C THR A 24 11.96 3.84 11.87
N SER A 25 13.00 4.16 12.67
CA SER A 25 13.02 3.83 14.10
C SER A 25 11.82 4.37 14.88
N ASP A 26 11.26 5.51 14.44
CA ASP A 26 10.28 6.30 15.17
C ASP A 26 8.88 6.29 14.56
N ARG A 27 8.75 5.88 13.31
CA ARG A 27 7.49 5.88 12.56
C ARG A 27 7.32 4.59 11.76
N PHE A 28 6.13 4.04 11.79
CA PHE A 28 5.77 2.86 11.01
C PHE A 28 4.52 3.18 10.18
N TYR A 29 4.54 2.86 8.89
CA TYR A 29 3.43 3.06 7.97
C TYR A 29 3.14 1.78 7.19
N LEU A 30 1.86 1.54 6.93
CA LEU A 30 1.36 0.61 5.94
C LEU A 30 0.50 1.36 4.94
N GLY A 31 0.66 1.06 3.68
CA GLY A 31 -0.19 1.56 2.59
C GLY A 31 -0.88 0.43 1.87
N ALA A 32 -2.10 0.69 1.42
CA ALA A 32 -2.84 -0.22 0.54
C ALA A 32 -3.24 0.49 -0.75
N VAL A 33 -2.96 -0.14 -1.88
CA VAL A 33 -3.51 0.23 -3.19
C VAL A 33 -4.67 -0.72 -3.48
N VAL A 34 -5.89 -0.19 -3.44
CA VAL A 34 -7.14 -0.95 -3.63
C VAL A 34 -7.62 -0.77 -5.06
N VAL A 35 -7.77 -1.87 -5.79
CA VAL A 35 -8.06 -1.90 -7.22
C VAL A 35 -9.16 -2.89 -7.57
N ASP A 36 -9.93 -2.60 -8.59
CA ASP A 36 -10.68 -3.61 -9.34
C ASP A 36 -9.82 -4.18 -10.48
N GLY A 37 -10.33 -5.16 -11.21
CA GLY A 37 -9.56 -5.82 -12.28
C GLY A 37 -9.04 -4.85 -13.33
N ALA A 38 -9.86 -3.88 -13.76
CA ALA A 38 -9.47 -2.91 -14.77
C ALA A 38 -8.41 -1.90 -14.28
N ALA A 39 -8.47 -1.50 -13.01
CA ALA A 39 -7.45 -0.66 -12.39
C ALA A 39 -6.14 -1.42 -12.20
N ALA A 40 -6.22 -2.70 -11.82
CA ALA A 40 -5.05 -3.56 -11.70
C ALA A 40 -4.31 -3.70 -13.03
N GLU A 41 -5.03 -4.01 -14.11
CA GLU A 41 -4.48 -4.14 -15.47
C GLU A 41 -3.79 -2.83 -15.91
N ARG A 42 -4.44 -1.67 -15.72
CA ARG A 42 -3.84 -0.36 -16.06
C ARG A 42 -2.55 -0.08 -15.29
N ILE A 43 -2.48 -0.44 -14.01
CA ILE A 43 -1.25 -0.25 -13.21
C ILE A 43 -0.16 -1.18 -13.70
N GLU A 44 -0.46 -2.46 -13.91
CA GLU A 44 0.51 -3.46 -14.36
C GLU A 44 1.11 -3.08 -15.71
N GLU A 45 0.26 -2.81 -16.71
CA GLU A 45 0.70 -2.41 -18.05
C GLU A 45 1.49 -1.10 -18.05
N GLY A 46 1.03 -0.10 -17.26
CA GLY A 46 1.68 1.20 -17.17
C GLY A 46 3.05 1.11 -16.51
N LEU A 47 3.19 0.37 -15.41
CA LEU A 47 4.48 0.17 -14.74
C LEU A 47 5.45 -0.66 -15.59
N ASP A 48 4.95 -1.69 -16.29
CA ASP A 48 5.74 -2.46 -17.23
C ASP A 48 6.22 -1.63 -18.42
N ALA A 49 5.39 -0.74 -18.95
CA ALA A 49 5.79 0.17 -20.02
C ALA A 49 6.91 1.12 -19.56
N ILE A 50 6.84 1.62 -18.31
CA ILE A 50 7.90 2.45 -17.72
C ILE A 50 9.21 1.65 -17.64
N VAL A 51 9.17 0.45 -17.05
CA VAL A 51 10.38 -0.38 -16.92
C VAL A 51 10.98 -0.70 -18.28
N ARG A 52 10.19 -1.08 -19.28
CA ARG A 52 10.67 -1.34 -20.66
C ARG A 52 11.35 -0.12 -21.29
N ASP A 53 10.76 1.08 -21.14
CA ASP A 53 11.32 2.33 -21.66
C ASP A 53 12.71 2.62 -21.07
N TYR A 54 12.84 2.48 -19.76
CA TYR A 54 14.11 2.74 -19.05
C TYR A 54 15.12 1.61 -19.19
N ALA A 55 14.67 0.36 -19.31
CA ALA A 55 15.55 -0.78 -19.63
C ALA A 55 16.29 -0.54 -20.95
N GLY A 56 15.57 -0.10 -21.98
CA GLY A 56 16.19 0.21 -23.29
C GLY A 56 17.17 1.38 -23.25
N ARG A 57 16.98 2.36 -22.34
CA ARG A 57 17.82 3.57 -22.26
C ARG A 57 19.05 3.40 -21.37
N PHE A 58 18.95 2.64 -20.31
CA PHE A 58 19.97 2.56 -19.25
C PHE A 58 20.50 1.15 -19.03
N GLY A 59 20.16 0.18 -19.88
CA GLY A 59 20.64 -1.18 -19.78
C GLY A 59 20.11 -1.96 -18.58
N LEU A 60 18.95 -1.55 -18.03
CA LEU A 60 18.29 -2.27 -16.94
C LEU A 60 17.65 -3.57 -17.48
N SER A 61 17.42 -4.53 -16.57
CA SER A 61 16.62 -5.71 -16.90
C SER A 61 15.14 -5.32 -17.14
N PRO A 62 14.45 -5.95 -18.10
CA PRO A 62 13.00 -5.82 -18.22
C PRO A 62 12.23 -6.27 -16.95
N SER A 63 12.87 -7.07 -16.10
CA SER A 63 12.33 -7.52 -14.81
C SER A 63 12.74 -6.61 -13.65
N THR A 64 13.33 -5.43 -13.92
CA THR A 64 13.73 -4.50 -12.85
C THR A 64 12.56 -4.15 -11.97
N GLU A 65 12.78 -4.28 -10.66
CA GLU A 65 11.81 -3.92 -9.64
C GLU A 65 11.75 -2.41 -9.45
N LEU A 66 10.53 -1.89 -9.32
CA LEU A 66 10.26 -0.51 -8.93
C LEU A 66 10.15 -0.44 -7.41
N HIS A 67 11.28 -0.53 -6.72
CA HIS A 67 11.33 -0.47 -5.26
C HIS A 67 11.65 0.96 -4.80
N GLY A 68 10.80 1.53 -3.96
CA GLY A 68 10.81 2.96 -3.59
C GLY A 68 12.13 3.45 -3.04
N ASN A 69 12.76 2.72 -2.11
CA ASN A 69 14.02 3.13 -1.51
C ASN A 69 15.21 3.06 -2.50
N PRO A 70 15.50 1.95 -3.18
CA PRO A 70 16.54 1.87 -4.20
C PRO A 70 16.35 2.87 -5.34
N LEU A 71 15.14 2.95 -5.90
CA LEU A 71 14.83 3.88 -6.97
C LEU A 71 15.06 5.34 -6.56
N PHE A 72 14.59 5.73 -5.38
CA PHE A 72 14.72 7.10 -4.90
C PHE A 72 16.18 7.47 -4.61
N GLN A 73 16.92 6.57 -3.99
CA GLN A 73 18.31 6.83 -3.55
C GLN A 73 19.38 6.47 -4.59
N GLY A 74 19.04 5.79 -5.68
CA GLY A 74 20.01 5.31 -6.67
C GLY A 74 20.88 4.21 -6.11
N LYS A 75 20.27 3.16 -5.62
CA LYS A 75 20.94 1.96 -5.12
C LYS A 75 20.61 0.78 -6.01
N ASP A 76 21.35 -0.31 -5.80
CA ASP A 76 21.15 -1.58 -6.49
C ASP A 76 21.10 -1.39 -8.01
N MET A 77 20.08 -1.87 -8.68
CA MET A 77 19.91 -1.75 -10.12
C MET A 77 19.74 -0.31 -10.62
N TRP A 78 19.47 0.65 -9.73
CA TRP A 78 19.29 2.07 -10.05
C TRP A 78 20.55 2.92 -9.85
N ASN A 79 21.69 2.32 -9.47
CA ASN A 79 22.92 3.03 -9.14
C ASN A 79 23.47 3.86 -10.32
N ASP A 80 23.46 3.30 -11.52
CA ASP A 80 23.99 3.95 -12.71
C ASP A 80 22.94 4.81 -13.46
N VAL A 81 21.72 4.86 -12.96
CA VAL A 81 20.64 5.67 -13.54
C VAL A 81 20.72 7.10 -12.97
N PRO A 82 20.84 8.14 -13.83
CA PRO A 82 20.91 9.52 -13.38
C PRO A 82 19.71 9.91 -12.49
N THR A 83 19.96 10.72 -11.45
CA THR A 83 18.92 11.15 -10.49
C THR A 83 17.68 11.72 -11.16
N ARG A 84 17.84 12.56 -12.20
CA ARG A 84 16.71 13.13 -12.94
C ARG A 84 15.87 12.05 -13.63
N ALA A 85 16.50 11.00 -14.16
CA ALA A 85 15.80 9.89 -14.79
C ALA A 85 15.02 9.07 -13.73
N ARG A 86 15.62 8.80 -12.57
CA ARG A 86 14.96 8.09 -11.46
C ARG A 86 13.75 8.86 -10.91
N ILE A 87 13.88 10.17 -10.75
CA ILE A 87 12.76 11.05 -10.35
C ILE A 87 11.62 10.94 -11.39
N ASN A 88 11.95 10.97 -12.68
CA ASN A 88 10.93 10.84 -13.72
C ASN A 88 10.28 9.44 -13.76
N VAL A 89 11.03 8.35 -13.49
CA VAL A 89 10.44 7.01 -13.31
C VAL A 89 9.43 7.04 -12.17
N TYR A 90 9.81 7.62 -11.04
CA TYR A 90 8.95 7.70 -9.87
C TYR A 90 7.67 8.50 -10.15
N GLU A 91 7.81 9.66 -10.77
CA GLU A 91 6.69 10.54 -11.14
C GLU A 91 5.71 9.84 -12.08
N ARG A 92 6.21 9.23 -13.16
CA ARG A 92 5.38 8.46 -14.10
C ARG A 92 4.67 7.27 -13.43
N ALA A 93 5.35 6.58 -12.51
CA ALA A 93 4.72 5.50 -11.75
C ALA A 93 3.56 6.01 -10.88
N MET A 94 3.74 7.14 -10.20
CA MET A 94 2.66 7.75 -9.42
C MET A 94 1.52 8.27 -10.29
N GLU A 95 1.82 8.81 -11.46
CA GLU A 95 0.81 9.21 -12.47
C GLU A 95 -0.03 8.00 -12.91
N VAL A 96 0.61 6.86 -13.20
CA VAL A 96 -0.09 5.61 -13.56
C VAL A 96 -1.03 5.18 -12.43
N VAL A 97 -0.57 5.16 -11.18
CA VAL A 97 -1.40 4.78 -10.04
C VAL A 97 -2.56 5.77 -9.86
N GLY A 98 -2.27 7.08 -9.92
CA GLY A 98 -3.27 8.15 -9.74
C GLY A 98 -4.35 8.16 -10.81
N ALA A 99 -4.01 7.80 -12.07
CA ALA A 99 -4.94 7.77 -13.19
C ALA A 99 -5.69 6.43 -13.34
N SER A 100 -5.29 5.39 -12.58
CA SER A 100 -5.80 4.02 -12.78
C SER A 100 -7.25 3.80 -12.33
N GLY A 101 -7.78 4.63 -11.44
CA GLY A 101 -9.04 4.40 -10.71
C GLY A 101 -8.84 3.64 -9.41
N ALA A 102 -7.61 3.41 -8.99
CA ALA A 102 -7.28 2.86 -7.68
C ALA A 102 -7.74 3.77 -6.53
N ARG A 103 -7.81 3.21 -5.32
CA ARG A 103 -7.94 3.94 -4.07
C ARG A 103 -6.72 3.65 -3.20
N VAL A 104 -6.20 4.68 -2.55
CA VAL A 104 -5.04 4.56 -1.65
C VAL A 104 -5.49 4.73 -0.21
N VAL A 105 -5.10 3.81 0.64
CA VAL A 105 -5.36 3.86 2.09
C VAL A 105 -4.03 3.85 2.82
N LEU A 106 -3.80 4.83 3.68
CA LEU A 106 -2.55 4.98 4.40
C LEU A 106 -2.78 5.03 5.91
N ARG A 107 -2.09 4.19 6.63
CA ARG A 107 -2.10 4.16 8.09
C ARG A 107 -0.68 4.17 8.63
N GLY A 108 -0.49 4.93 9.69
CA GLY A 108 0.80 4.98 10.36
C GLY A 108 0.67 5.07 11.87
N MET A 109 1.80 4.96 12.53
CA MET A 109 1.92 5.09 13.98
C MET A 109 3.24 5.76 14.37
N ASN A 110 3.18 6.59 15.40
CA ASN A 110 4.36 7.08 16.10
C ASN A 110 4.86 6.03 17.09
N VAL A 111 5.85 5.26 16.66
CA VAL A 111 6.44 4.16 17.44
C VAL A 111 7.15 4.68 18.68
N ARG A 112 7.82 5.84 18.59
CA ARG A 112 8.48 6.44 19.74
C ARG A 112 7.49 6.78 20.84
N ARG A 113 6.39 7.49 20.52
CA ARG A 113 5.35 7.82 21.49
C ARG A 113 4.67 6.58 22.05
N GLN A 114 4.48 5.53 21.25
CA GLN A 114 3.95 4.27 21.72
C GLN A 114 4.84 3.67 22.83
N ARG A 115 6.16 3.62 22.61
CA ARG A 115 7.12 3.12 23.60
C ARG A 115 7.19 4.00 24.86
N GLU A 116 7.04 5.30 24.71
CA GLU A 116 7.01 6.24 25.85
C GLU A 116 5.74 6.07 26.71
N ARG A 117 4.60 5.74 26.07
CA ARG A 117 3.30 5.67 26.72
C ARG A 117 2.96 4.30 27.31
N TYR A 118 3.38 3.21 26.70
CA TYR A 118 3.01 1.86 27.08
C TYR A 118 4.22 1.07 27.60
N THR A 119 4.05 0.39 28.74
CA THR A 119 5.10 -0.45 29.35
C THR A 119 5.35 -1.72 28.52
N ASP A 120 4.29 -2.28 27.91
CA ASP A 120 4.36 -3.45 27.04
C ASP A 120 3.61 -3.15 25.72
N PRO A 121 4.25 -2.43 24.80
CA PRO A 121 3.60 -2.03 23.55
C PRO A 121 3.47 -3.20 22.59
N HIS A 122 2.29 -3.36 21.98
CA HIS A 122 2.12 -4.28 20.86
C HIS A 122 3.06 -3.96 19.71
N PRO A 123 3.50 -4.98 18.94
CA PRO A 123 4.33 -4.76 17.76
C PRO A 123 3.70 -3.75 16.78
N PRO A 124 4.45 -2.74 16.33
CA PRO A 124 3.91 -1.67 15.47
C PRO A 124 3.20 -2.19 14.23
N HIS A 125 3.76 -3.20 13.58
CA HIS A 125 3.18 -3.81 12.39
C HIS A 125 1.77 -4.37 12.67
N GLU A 126 1.56 -5.07 13.77
CA GLU A 126 0.26 -5.65 14.11
C GLU A 126 -0.81 -4.59 14.35
N VAL A 127 -0.45 -3.53 15.09
CA VAL A 127 -1.35 -2.42 15.38
C VAL A 127 -1.74 -1.69 14.09
N VAL A 128 -0.76 -1.33 13.27
CA VAL A 128 -1.02 -0.57 12.04
C VAL A 128 -1.74 -1.42 11.00
N LEU A 129 -1.44 -2.74 10.94
CA LEU A 129 -2.17 -3.67 10.07
C LEU A 129 -3.64 -3.75 10.44
N GLY A 130 -3.98 -3.90 11.72
CA GLY A 130 -5.37 -3.86 12.17
C GLY A 130 -6.09 -2.58 11.74
N HIS A 131 -5.47 -1.42 11.98
CA HIS A 131 -6.01 -0.13 11.54
C HIS A 131 -6.14 0.02 10.02
N LEU A 132 -5.19 -0.52 9.24
CA LEU A 132 -5.26 -0.52 7.78
C LEU A 132 -6.42 -1.38 7.28
N LEU A 133 -6.54 -2.61 7.81
CA LEU A 133 -7.60 -3.56 7.43
C LEU A 133 -9.00 -2.99 7.68
N GLU A 134 -9.22 -2.26 8.79
CA GLU A 134 -10.47 -1.55 9.03
C GLU A 134 -10.80 -0.56 7.90
N ARG A 135 -9.80 0.20 7.43
CA ARG A 135 -10.02 1.20 6.38
C ARG A 135 -10.18 0.56 5.00
N VAL A 136 -9.46 -0.52 4.70
CA VAL A 136 -9.69 -1.33 3.49
C VAL A 136 -11.11 -1.93 3.50
N ASN A 137 -11.55 -2.45 4.65
CA ASN A 137 -12.92 -2.93 4.83
C ASN A 137 -13.97 -1.83 4.55
N ASP A 138 -13.75 -0.62 5.07
CA ASP A 138 -14.63 0.52 4.81
C ASP A 138 -14.60 0.96 3.33
N CYS A 139 -13.42 0.95 2.69
CA CYS A 139 -13.27 1.24 1.27
C CYS A 139 -14.07 0.24 0.42
N ALA A 140 -13.90 -1.06 0.68
CA ALA A 140 -14.65 -2.13 0.01
C ALA A 140 -16.17 -1.99 0.21
N ARG A 141 -16.60 -1.69 1.46
CA ARG A 141 -18.02 -1.47 1.78
C ARG A 141 -18.62 -0.30 0.99
N ARG A 142 -17.91 0.84 0.89
CA ARG A 142 -18.37 1.99 0.08
C ARG A 142 -18.44 1.68 -1.40
N ALA A 143 -17.57 0.78 -1.88
CA ALA A 143 -17.60 0.31 -3.26
C ALA A 143 -18.66 -0.77 -3.54
N GLY A 144 -19.40 -1.23 -2.52
CA GLY A 144 -20.31 -2.35 -2.64
C GLY A 144 -19.61 -3.64 -3.06
N ALA A 145 -18.41 -3.89 -2.53
CA ALA A 145 -17.52 -4.98 -2.92
C ALA A 145 -17.02 -5.77 -1.72
N HIS A 146 -16.48 -6.95 -1.99
CA HIS A 146 -15.58 -7.65 -1.08
C HIS A 146 -14.13 -7.39 -1.49
N ALA A 147 -13.19 -7.54 -0.55
CA ALA A 147 -11.77 -7.36 -0.83
C ALA A 147 -10.97 -8.60 -0.42
N LEU A 148 -10.02 -8.97 -1.28
CA LEU A 148 -8.88 -9.83 -0.93
C LEU A 148 -7.66 -8.98 -0.63
N VAL A 149 -6.91 -9.35 0.40
CA VAL A 149 -5.68 -8.65 0.79
C VAL A 149 -4.48 -9.43 0.29
N VAL A 150 -3.60 -8.75 -0.45
CA VAL A 150 -2.31 -9.27 -0.92
C VAL A 150 -1.21 -8.38 -0.33
N ALA A 151 -0.30 -8.95 0.45
CA ALA A 151 0.79 -8.24 1.11
C ALA A 151 2.15 -8.75 0.64
N ASP A 152 3.19 -7.92 0.77
CA ASP A 152 4.55 -8.38 0.56
C ASP A 152 4.96 -9.44 1.60
N GLU A 153 5.85 -10.35 1.23
CA GLU A 153 6.30 -11.43 2.10
C GLU A 153 7.08 -10.90 3.30
N VAL A 154 6.65 -11.32 4.49
CA VAL A 154 7.32 -11.03 5.76
C VAL A 154 7.52 -12.32 6.56
N HIS A 155 8.57 -12.39 7.36
CA HIS A 155 8.86 -13.58 8.18
C HIS A 155 7.77 -13.89 9.23
N THR A 156 6.89 -12.93 9.55
CA THR A 156 5.78 -13.05 10.51
C THR A 156 4.43 -13.35 9.85
N GLN A 157 4.40 -13.72 8.56
CA GLN A 157 3.17 -13.88 7.78
C GLN A 157 2.14 -14.83 8.42
N GLU A 158 2.55 -15.94 9.05
CA GLU A 158 1.62 -16.86 9.72
C GLU A 158 0.92 -16.22 10.92
N ARG A 159 1.62 -15.38 11.67
CA ARG A 159 1.03 -14.61 12.76
C ARG A 159 0.00 -13.61 12.23
N HIS A 160 0.29 -12.97 11.10
CA HIS A 160 -0.66 -12.03 10.48
C HIS A 160 -1.91 -12.72 9.95
N ARG A 161 -1.80 -13.93 9.37
CA ARG A 161 -2.96 -14.75 8.97
C ARG A 161 -3.82 -15.14 10.19
N THR A 162 -3.19 -15.52 11.29
CA THR A 162 -3.89 -15.84 12.54
C THR A 162 -4.62 -14.63 13.08
N ASN A 163 -3.93 -13.49 13.24
CA ASN A 163 -4.53 -12.25 13.71
C ASN A 163 -5.70 -11.80 12.80
N PHE A 164 -5.55 -11.92 11.50
CA PHE A 164 -6.60 -11.57 10.55
C PHE A 164 -7.87 -12.40 10.74
N ARG A 165 -7.72 -13.73 10.94
CA ARG A 165 -8.85 -14.60 11.25
C ARG A 165 -9.55 -14.19 12.55
N ASP A 166 -8.76 -13.89 13.57
CA ASP A 166 -9.29 -13.44 14.86
C ASP A 166 -10.02 -12.09 14.74
N PHE A 167 -9.50 -11.16 13.93
CA PHE A 167 -10.16 -9.87 13.67
C PHE A 167 -11.49 -10.05 12.92
N ARG A 168 -11.60 -11.02 12.02
CA ARG A 168 -12.86 -11.30 11.31
C ARG A 168 -13.94 -11.86 12.22
N THR A 169 -13.58 -12.57 13.27
CA THR A 169 -14.53 -13.21 14.19
C THR A 169 -14.79 -12.38 15.45
N GLY A 170 -13.74 -11.85 16.08
CA GLY A 170 -13.79 -11.13 17.35
C GLY A 170 -13.70 -9.62 17.24
N GLY A 171 -13.35 -9.11 16.06
CA GLY A 171 -13.06 -7.69 15.83
C GLY A 171 -11.60 -7.31 16.01
N THR A 172 -11.21 -6.18 15.45
CA THR A 172 -9.87 -5.60 15.57
C THR A 172 -9.63 -5.10 17.00
N PRO A 173 -8.40 -5.13 17.51
CA PRO A 173 -8.09 -4.57 18.83
C PRO A 173 -8.25 -3.05 18.82
N GLY A 174 -8.68 -2.49 19.97
CA GLY A 174 -8.78 -1.05 20.20
C GLY A 174 -10.19 -0.53 20.43
N TYR A 175 -10.32 0.79 20.58
CA TYR A 175 -11.57 1.45 20.98
C TYR A 175 -12.69 1.34 19.92
N ARG A 176 -12.34 1.29 18.64
CA ARG A 176 -13.30 1.14 17.53
C ARG A 176 -13.19 -0.23 16.88
N SER A 177 -13.16 -1.26 17.73
CA SER A 177 -13.15 -2.64 17.24
C SER A 177 -14.25 -2.90 16.22
N THR A 178 -13.91 -3.53 15.11
CA THR A 178 -14.86 -3.96 14.09
C THR A 178 -14.47 -5.33 13.54
N THR A 179 -15.46 -6.18 13.33
CA THR A 179 -15.29 -7.35 12.47
C THR A 179 -15.12 -6.85 11.03
N LEU A 180 -14.41 -7.55 10.21
CA LEU A 180 -14.03 -7.12 8.86
C LEU A 180 -14.89 -7.83 7.78
N PRO A 181 -16.22 -7.56 7.71
CA PRO A 181 -17.17 -8.36 6.92
C PRO A 181 -16.94 -8.26 5.41
N GLN A 182 -16.28 -7.21 4.93
CA GLN A 182 -15.99 -7.07 3.51
C GLN A 182 -14.66 -7.74 3.11
N LEU A 183 -13.79 -8.06 4.08
CA LEU A 183 -12.56 -8.78 3.81
C LEU A 183 -12.82 -10.28 3.82
N ILE A 184 -12.50 -10.96 2.73
CA ILE A 184 -12.74 -12.39 2.56
C ILE A 184 -11.46 -13.19 2.56
N ASP A 185 -11.60 -14.50 2.84
CA ASP A 185 -10.53 -15.51 2.84
C ASP A 185 -9.44 -15.21 3.89
N THR A 186 -8.21 -14.96 3.47
CA THR A 186 -7.04 -14.70 4.30
C THR A 186 -6.19 -13.55 3.74
N ILE A 187 -5.11 -13.18 4.42
CA ILE A 187 -4.06 -12.36 3.80
C ILE A 187 -3.18 -13.28 2.95
N HIS A 188 -3.12 -13.01 1.66
CA HIS A 188 -2.20 -13.65 0.73
C HIS A 188 -0.86 -12.92 0.76
N PHE A 189 0.24 -13.66 0.86
CA PHE A 189 1.58 -13.09 0.80
C PHE A 189 2.24 -13.51 -0.51
N ALA A 190 2.85 -12.55 -1.20
CA ALA A 190 3.51 -12.76 -2.47
C ALA A 190 4.81 -11.93 -2.54
N PRO A 191 5.85 -12.43 -3.23
CA PRO A 191 7.10 -11.68 -3.39
C PRO A 191 6.90 -10.46 -4.29
N SER A 192 7.30 -9.28 -3.81
CA SER A 192 7.09 -7.97 -4.48
C SER A 192 7.75 -7.90 -5.86
N HIS A 193 8.90 -8.57 -6.04
CA HIS A 193 9.60 -8.56 -7.34
C HIS A 193 8.82 -9.23 -8.48
N HIS A 194 7.77 -9.99 -8.18
CA HIS A 194 6.86 -10.59 -9.15
C HIS A 194 5.53 -9.85 -9.32
N SER A 195 5.30 -8.76 -8.57
CA SER A 195 4.01 -8.08 -8.55
C SER A 195 4.15 -6.56 -8.74
N ARG A 196 3.76 -6.04 -9.89
CA ARG A 196 3.71 -4.59 -10.13
C ARG A 196 2.75 -3.87 -9.18
N LEU A 197 1.72 -4.55 -8.71
CA LEU A 197 0.76 -3.98 -7.77
C LEU A 197 1.36 -3.83 -6.36
N LEU A 198 2.16 -4.79 -5.89
CA LEU A 198 2.92 -4.66 -4.65
C LEU A 198 3.99 -3.57 -4.77
N GLN A 199 4.68 -3.48 -5.91
CA GLN A 199 5.62 -2.40 -6.17
C GLN A 199 4.92 -1.02 -6.18
N ALA A 200 3.70 -0.93 -6.71
CA ALA A 200 2.91 0.30 -6.62
C ALA A 200 2.58 0.66 -5.15
N ALA A 201 2.25 -0.33 -4.32
CA ALA A 201 1.99 -0.11 -2.89
C ALA A 201 3.26 0.34 -2.14
N ASP A 202 4.43 -0.26 -2.44
CA ASP A 202 5.72 0.19 -1.90
C ASP A 202 6.04 1.63 -2.29
N LEU A 203 5.98 1.97 -3.58
CA LEU A 203 6.26 3.32 -4.05
C LEU A 203 5.39 4.37 -3.34
N VAL A 204 4.08 4.13 -3.24
CA VAL A 204 3.14 5.03 -2.57
C VAL A 204 3.48 5.16 -1.08
N THR A 205 3.68 4.03 -0.40
CA THR A 205 3.92 4.00 1.05
C THR A 205 5.28 4.59 1.42
N PHE A 206 6.31 4.29 0.63
CA PHE A 206 7.64 4.87 0.79
C PHE A 206 7.62 6.39 0.65
N LEU A 207 7.01 6.91 -0.42
CA LEU A 207 6.96 8.37 -0.64
C LEU A 207 6.16 9.07 0.45
N HIS A 208 5.02 8.50 0.86
CA HIS A 208 4.22 9.00 1.98
C HIS A 208 5.04 9.11 3.26
N ARG A 209 5.68 8.00 3.68
CA ARG A 209 6.55 7.98 4.86
C ARG A 209 7.68 9.00 4.74
N ARG A 210 8.35 9.07 3.57
CA ARG A 210 9.45 10.01 3.36
C ARG A 210 8.99 11.46 3.54
N ARG A 211 7.87 11.85 2.95
CA ARG A 211 7.29 13.21 3.11
C ARG A 211 6.93 13.51 4.57
N ALA A 212 6.41 12.54 5.29
CA ALA A 212 6.03 12.68 6.70
C ALA A 212 7.23 12.75 7.67
N THR A 213 8.38 12.16 7.31
CA THR A 213 9.51 11.99 8.24
C THR A 213 10.79 12.70 7.80
N HIS A 214 10.87 13.19 6.57
CA HIS A 214 12.10 13.71 5.97
C HIS A 214 11.84 14.96 5.14
N PRO A 215 11.68 16.13 5.78
CA PRO A 215 11.55 17.38 5.04
C PRO A 215 12.83 17.64 4.24
N GLU A 216 12.69 17.90 2.95
CA GLU A 216 13.81 18.20 2.08
C GLU A 216 14.38 19.59 2.41
N ARG A 217 15.72 19.69 2.46
CA ARG A 217 16.41 20.97 2.70
C ARG A 217 16.50 21.81 1.42
N ASP A 218 16.55 21.17 0.27
CA ASP A 218 16.55 21.82 -1.04
C ASP A 218 15.14 22.04 -1.54
N ALA A 219 14.80 23.29 -1.88
CA ALA A 219 13.46 23.66 -2.34
C ALA A 219 13.06 22.97 -3.66
N ARG A 220 14.02 22.62 -4.52
CA ARG A 220 13.76 21.90 -5.77
C ARG A 220 13.43 20.43 -5.50
N ALA A 221 14.14 19.82 -4.54
CA ALA A 221 13.84 18.46 -4.11
C ALA A 221 12.45 18.39 -3.45
N GLN A 222 12.11 19.37 -2.61
CA GLN A 222 10.77 19.47 -2.01
C GLN A 222 9.70 19.62 -3.10
N ALA A 223 9.89 20.55 -4.05
CA ALA A 223 8.95 20.74 -5.15
C ALA A 223 8.76 19.48 -6.01
N ALA A 224 9.83 18.71 -6.27
CA ALA A 224 9.75 17.45 -6.97
C ALA A 224 8.93 16.40 -6.18
N ASN A 225 9.16 16.26 -4.87
CA ASN A 225 8.39 15.38 -4.01
C ASN A 225 6.90 15.75 -3.98
N ASP A 226 6.59 17.04 -3.94
CA ASP A 226 5.22 17.54 -3.93
C ASP A 226 4.53 17.32 -5.30
N ALA A 227 5.25 17.52 -6.39
CA ALA A 227 4.75 17.24 -7.74
C ALA A 227 4.43 15.75 -7.90
N ILE A 228 5.34 14.86 -7.50
CA ILE A 228 5.12 13.40 -7.54
C ILE A 228 3.90 13.02 -6.69
N TRP A 229 3.81 13.55 -5.47
CA TRP A 229 2.68 13.24 -4.57
C TRP A 229 1.34 13.77 -5.08
N SER A 230 1.35 14.87 -5.84
CA SER A 230 0.12 15.47 -6.37
C SER A 230 -0.68 14.52 -7.26
N HIS A 231 -0.01 13.55 -7.93
CA HIS A 231 -0.67 12.52 -8.71
C HIS A 231 -1.48 11.55 -7.84
N ILE A 232 -1.04 11.30 -6.59
CA ILE A 232 -1.69 10.36 -5.66
C ILE A 232 -2.78 11.03 -4.83
N THR A 233 -2.64 12.32 -4.52
CA THR A 233 -3.60 13.06 -3.66
C THR A 233 -5.07 12.83 -4.04
N PRO A 234 -5.49 12.84 -5.32
CA PRO A 234 -6.90 12.66 -5.69
C PRO A 234 -7.47 11.26 -5.40
N VAL A 235 -6.61 10.25 -5.26
CA VAL A 235 -7.01 8.85 -5.05
C VAL A 235 -6.79 8.39 -3.61
N VAL A 236 -6.28 9.26 -2.73
CA VAL A 236 -6.17 8.98 -1.29
C VAL A 236 -7.57 8.96 -0.68
N ASP A 237 -8.02 7.79 -0.33
CA ASP A 237 -9.32 7.55 0.31
C ASP A 237 -9.25 7.74 1.84
N HIS A 238 -8.11 7.43 2.43
CA HIS A 238 -7.85 7.60 3.86
C HIS A 238 -6.36 7.75 4.16
N GLU A 239 -6.04 8.69 5.04
CA GLU A 239 -4.69 8.92 5.54
C GLU A 239 -4.75 9.31 7.02
N LEU A 240 -4.06 8.56 7.88
CA LEU A 240 -3.92 8.91 9.30
C LEU A 240 -2.68 8.25 9.91
N CYS A 241 -1.89 9.03 10.64
CA CYS A 241 -0.85 8.52 11.55
C CYS A 241 -1.37 8.60 12.99
N TRP A 242 -1.41 7.46 13.68
CA TRP A 242 -1.80 7.42 15.09
C TRP A 242 -0.67 7.95 15.97
N GLU A 243 -1.02 8.87 16.83
CA GLU A 243 -0.13 9.49 17.84
C GLU A 243 -0.60 9.04 19.22
N PRO A 244 -0.06 7.95 19.79
CA PRO A 244 -0.45 7.39 21.08
C PRO A 244 -0.32 8.37 22.23
#